data_c3ec738d7757a98cfe7af520c3bd9bfd
#
_entry.id   c3ec738d7757a98cfe7af520c3bd9bfd
#
_cell.length_a   1.000
_cell.length_b   1.000
_cell.length_c   1.000
_cell.angle_alpha   90.00
_cell.angle_beta   90.00
_cell.angle_gamma   90.00
#
_symmetry.space_group_name_H-M   'P 1'
#
loop_
_entity.id
_entity.type
_entity.pdbx_description
1 polymer ?
#
loop_
_entity_poly.entity_id
_entity_poly.type
_entity_poly.pdbx_seq_one_letter_code
_entity_poly.pdbx_strand_id
1 'polypeptide(L)'
;ASEIIGPVGEWTRVQSGSVTGYVYTKYIITGEEAWQRADEIMSESSAEHITEAVPCAESREEEEARLAEERKKAEEEAARQAAEQAANVSTLGQQIVDYACQFIGNPYVWGGTSLTNGADCSGFVQSVYEHFGINLPRTTWDQEYSGTGISYEEAMPGDLILYEGHVGIYIGNDQIVNAINPSKGIGIIPATCMSIKTVRRVV
;
A
#
# COMPACT_ATOMS: atom_id res chain seq x y z
N ALA A 1 -12.63 -5.86 -38.34
CA ALA A 1 -13.64 -6.09 -39.36
C ALA A 1 -13.97 -7.60 -39.39
N SER A 2 -15.26 -7.91 -39.55
CA SER A 2 -15.72 -9.30 -39.58
C SER A 2 -15.94 -9.76 -41.00
N GLU A 3 -15.64 -11.02 -41.31
CA GLU A 3 -15.94 -11.63 -42.58
C GLU A 3 -17.38 -12.12 -42.61
N ILE A 4 -18.14 -11.82 -43.66
CA ILE A 4 -19.51 -12.29 -43.88
C ILE A 4 -19.44 -13.68 -44.52
N ILE A 5 -19.93 -14.70 -43.80
CA ILE A 5 -19.96 -16.07 -44.29
C ILE A 5 -21.23 -16.34 -45.11
N GLY A 6 -22.35 -15.72 -44.77
CA GLY A 6 -23.59 -15.79 -45.54
C GLY A 6 -24.86 -15.61 -44.72
N PRO A 7 -26.01 -15.31 -45.36
CA PRO A 7 -27.27 -15.13 -44.69
C PRO A 7 -27.91 -16.43 -44.25
N VAL A 8 -28.59 -16.43 -43.10
CA VAL A 8 -29.38 -17.52 -42.56
C VAL A 8 -30.72 -16.91 -42.08
N GLY A 9 -31.64 -16.74 -42.97
CA GLY A 9 -32.91 -16.04 -42.70
C GLY A 9 -32.68 -14.55 -42.44
N GLU A 10 -33.16 -14.02 -41.30
CA GLU A 10 -32.94 -12.64 -40.85
C GLU A 10 -31.57 -12.41 -40.20
N TRP A 11 -30.79 -13.45 -40.07
CA TRP A 11 -29.45 -13.42 -39.47
C TRP A 11 -28.36 -13.61 -40.53
N THR A 12 -27.26 -13.01 -40.32
CA THR A 12 -26.03 -13.21 -41.12
C THR A 12 -24.97 -13.87 -40.28
N ARG A 13 -24.42 -14.96 -40.76
CA ARG A 13 -23.29 -15.63 -40.14
C ARG A 13 -22.02 -14.85 -40.46
N VAL A 14 -21.29 -14.47 -39.41
CA VAL A 14 -20.06 -13.67 -39.50
C VAL A 14 -18.93 -14.36 -38.75
N GLN A 15 -17.70 -14.12 -39.18
CA GLN A 15 -16.50 -14.51 -38.47
C GLN A 15 -15.70 -13.25 -38.13
N SER A 16 -15.30 -13.12 -36.86
CA SER A 16 -14.46 -12.03 -36.36
C SER A 16 -13.32 -12.65 -35.54
N GLY A 17 -12.10 -12.64 -36.07
CA GLY A 17 -10.98 -13.39 -35.48
C GLY A 17 -11.28 -14.89 -35.42
N SER A 18 -11.12 -15.47 -34.23
CA SER A 18 -11.41 -16.89 -33.96
C SER A 18 -12.91 -17.17 -33.75
N VAL A 19 -13.74 -16.15 -33.57
CA VAL A 19 -15.17 -16.28 -33.22
C VAL A 19 -16.04 -16.32 -34.47
N THR A 20 -16.88 -17.33 -34.57
CA THR A 20 -17.97 -17.40 -35.55
C THR A 20 -19.30 -17.24 -34.81
N GLY A 21 -20.14 -16.34 -35.28
CA GLY A 21 -21.43 -16.05 -34.67
C GLY A 21 -22.48 -15.60 -35.67
N TYR A 22 -23.63 -15.17 -35.16
CA TYR A 22 -24.72 -14.64 -35.95
C TYR A 22 -25.07 -13.23 -35.52
N VAL A 23 -25.18 -12.32 -36.49
CA VAL A 23 -25.62 -10.94 -36.27
C VAL A 23 -26.93 -10.72 -37.04
N TYR A 24 -27.90 -10.01 -36.46
CA TYR A 24 -29.14 -9.71 -37.15
C TYR A 24 -28.80 -8.81 -38.34
N THR A 25 -29.19 -9.25 -39.54
CA THR A 25 -28.75 -8.66 -40.83
C THR A 25 -28.96 -7.14 -40.93
N LYS A 26 -30.01 -6.61 -40.29
CA LYS A 26 -30.28 -5.17 -40.27
C LYS A 26 -29.25 -4.29 -39.54
N TYR A 27 -28.39 -4.90 -38.75
CA TYR A 27 -27.33 -4.19 -38.00
C TYR A 27 -25.95 -4.29 -38.70
N ILE A 28 -25.90 -4.93 -39.85
CA ILE A 28 -24.68 -5.05 -40.63
C ILE A 28 -24.65 -3.98 -41.70
N ILE A 29 -23.61 -3.16 -41.71
CA ILE A 29 -23.30 -2.26 -42.80
C ILE A 29 -22.28 -2.92 -43.73
N THR A 30 -22.47 -2.76 -45.05
CA THR A 30 -21.60 -3.35 -46.07
C THR A 30 -21.37 -2.37 -47.22
N GLY A 31 -20.43 -2.71 -48.10
CA GLY A 31 -20.15 -1.88 -49.28
C GLY A 31 -19.56 -0.52 -48.92
N GLU A 32 -19.94 0.50 -49.65
CA GLU A 32 -19.40 1.85 -49.52
C GLU A 32 -19.65 2.49 -48.15
N GLU A 33 -20.80 2.26 -47.55
CA GLU A 33 -21.13 2.73 -46.21
C GLU A 33 -20.17 2.14 -45.13
N ALA A 34 -19.82 0.86 -45.24
CA ALA A 34 -18.87 0.22 -44.36
C ALA A 34 -17.45 0.79 -44.52
N TRP A 35 -17.03 1.13 -45.74
CA TRP A 35 -15.76 1.78 -46.01
C TRP A 35 -15.70 3.21 -45.45
N GLN A 36 -16.75 4.00 -45.62
CA GLN A 36 -16.83 5.34 -45.04
C GLN A 36 -16.73 5.30 -43.52
N ARG A 37 -17.42 4.35 -42.87
CA ARG A 37 -17.35 4.19 -41.43
C ARG A 37 -15.97 3.73 -40.95
N ALA A 38 -15.30 2.89 -41.72
CA ALA A 38 -13.93 2.49 -41.46
C ALA A 38 -12.94 3.68 -41.53
N ASP A 39 -13.09 4.53 -42.55
CA ASP A 39 -12.26 5.71 -42.71
C ASP A 39 -12.48 6.73 -41.58
N GLU A 40 -13.72 6.92 -41.10
CA GLU A 40 -14.03 7.75 -39.93
C GLU A 40 -13.30 7.25 -38.69
N ILE A 41 -13.41 5.95 -38.38
CA ILE A 41 -12.74 5.31 -37.22
C ILE A 41 -11.22 5.45 -37.34
N MET A 42 -10.66 5.21 -38.53
CA MET A 42 -9.23 5.35 -38.75
C MET A 42 -8.75 6.81 -38.60
N SER A 43 -9.54 7.77 -39.00
CA SER A 43 -9.19 9.20 -38.84
C SER A 43 -9.17 9.67 -37.39
N GLU A 44 -9.94 9.03 -36.52
CA GLU A 44 -10.02 9.32 -35.08
C GLU A 44 -9.00 8.51 -34.26
N SER A 45 -8.38 7.49 -34.85
CA SER A 45 -7.42 6.61 -34.18
C SER A 45 -5.99 6.85 -34.64
N SER A 46 -5.01 6.44 -33.83
CA SER A 46 -3.58 6.41 -34.23
C SER A 46 -3.16 5.07 -34.82
N ALA A 47 -4.09 4.19 -35.13
CA ALA A 47 -3.82 2.86 -35.67
C ALA A 47 -3.42 2.93 -37.16
N GLU A 48 -2.51 2.08 -37.59
CA GLU A 48 -2.10 1.99 -39.01
C GLU A 48 -3.10 1.18 -39.85
N HIS A 49 -3.85 0.28 -39.21
CA HIS A 49 -4.83 -0.59 -39.86
C HIS A 49 -6.15 -0.63 -39.08
N ILE A 50 -7.27 -0.81 -39.83
CA ILE A 50 -8.63 -0.88 -39.24
C ILE A 50 -8.76 -2.02 -38.21
N THR A 51 -8.01 -3.10 -38.35
CA THR A 51 -8.00 -4.23 -37.40
C THR A 51 -7.36 -3.89 -36.07
N GLU A 52 -6.53 -2.84 -36.00
CA GLU A 52 -5.93 -2.33 -34.77
C GLU A 52 -6.90 -1.35 -34.08
N ALA A 53 -7.58 -0.52 -34.87
CA ALA A 53 -8.59 0.43 -34.35
C ALA A 53 -9.86 -0.27 -33.85
N VAL A 54 -10.23 -1.40 -34.50
CA VAL A 54 -11.41 -2.21 -34.15
C VAL A 54 -10.96 -3.66 -34.00
N PRO A 55 -10.63 -4.10 -32.79
CA PRO A 55 -10.18 -5.47 -32.54
C PRO A 55 -11.26 -6.50 -32.91
N CYS A 56 -10.82 -7.68 -33.27
CA CYS A 56 -11.71 -8.81 -33.54
C CYS A 56 -12.43 -9.24 -32.25
N ALA A 57 -13.62 -9.85 -32.40
CA ALA A 57 -14.29 -10.46 -31.28
C ALA A 57 -13.45 -11.59 -30.69
N GLU A 58 -13.36 -11.63 -29.37
CA GLU A 58 -12.74 -12.70 -28.63
C GLU A 58 -13.74 -13.84 -28.42
N SER A 59 -13.26 -15.08 -28.45
CA SER A 59 -14.05 -16.21 -27.94
C SER A 59 -14.15 -16.09 -26.41
N ARG A 60 -15.16 -16.76 -25.83
CA ARG A 60 -15.31 -16.80 -24.38
C ARG A 60 -14.07 -17.34 -23.67
N GLU A 61 -13.40 -18.32 -24.27
CA GLU A 61 -12.18 -18.94 -23.74
C GLU A 61 -10.99 -17.98 -23.80
N GLU A 62 -10.87 -17.20 -24.89
CA GLU A 62 -9.83 -16.16 -25.03
C GLU A 62 -10.05 -15.01 -24.03
N GLU A 63 -11.31 -14.58 -23.83
CA GLU A 63 -11.66 -13.56 -22.83
C GLU A 63 -11.35 -14.04 -21.41
N GLU A 64 -11.74 -15.27 -21.05
CA GLU A 64 -11.45 -15.87 -19.75
C GLU A 64 -9.93 -15.98 -19.51
N ALA A 65 -9.17 -16.38 -20.53
CA ALA A 65 -7.70 -16.46 -20.43
C ALA A 65 -7.05 -15.08 -20.25
N ARG A 66 -7.48 -14.07 -21.00
CA ARG A 66 -7.00 -12.68 -20.86
C ARG A 66 -7.31 -12.11 -19.49
N LEU A 67 -8.55 -12.28 -19.01
CA LEU A 67 -8.97 -11.83 -17.68
C LEU A 67 -8.20 -12.54 -16.56
N ALA A 68 -7.89 -13.82 -16.73
CA ALA A 68 -7.08 -14.57 -15.76
C ALA A 68 -5.63 -14.05 -15.72
N GLU A 69 -5.05 -13.75 -16.88
CA GLU A 69 -3.70 -13.17 -16.96
C GLU A 69 -3.65 -11.75 -16.38
N GLU A 70 -4.65 -10.91 -16.65
CA GLU A 70 -4.76 -9.57 -16.07
C GLU A 70 -4.87 -9.60 -14.55
N ARG A 71 -5.70 -10.53 -14.00
CA ARG A 71 -5.80 -10.73 -12.54
C ARG A 71 -4.46 -11.14 -11.94
N LYS A 72 -3.76 -12.10 -12.57
CA LYS A 72 -2.46 -12.55 -12.09
C LYS A 72 -1.43 -11.42 -12.08
N LYS A 73 -1.38 -10.60 -13.13
CA LYS A 73 -0.50 -9.42 -13.19
C LYS A 73 -0.83 -8.39 -12.12
N ALA A 74 -2.13 -8.15 -11.88
CA ALA A 74 -2.57 -7.23 -10.83
C ALA A 74 -2.20 -7.74 -9.43
N GLU A 75 -2.34 -9.04 -9.16
CA GLU A 75 -1.95 -9.67 -7.90
C GLU A 75 -0.43 -9.60 -7.68
N GLU A 76 0.37 -9.89 -8.72
CA GLU A 76 1.84 -9.78 -8.64
C GLU A 76 2.30 -8.33 -8.41
N GLU A 77 1.65 -7.36 -9.05
CA GLU A 77 1.96 -5.95 -8.85
C GLU A 77 1.57 -5.48 -7.45
N ALA A 78 0.39 -5.87 -6.96
CA ALA A 78 -0.05 -5.57 -5.60
C ALA A 78 0.89 -6.17 -4.54
N ALA A 79 1.34 -7.42 -4.74
CA ALA A 79 2.31 -8.06 -3.85
C ALA A 79 3.66 -7.34 -3.86
N ARG A 80 4.14 -6.88 -5.01
CA ARG A 80 5.38 -6.09 -5.13
C ARG A 80 5.27 -4.76 -4.40
N GLN A 81 4.15 -4.03 -4.59
CA GLN A 81 3.92 -2.76 -3.91
C GLN A 81 3.83 -2.93 -2.40
N ALA A 82 3.16 -3.99 -1.92
CA ALA A 82 3.09 -4.30 -0.50
C ALA A 82 4.47 -4.62 0.10
N ALA A 83 5.30 -5.38 -0.62
CA ALA A 83 6.67 -5.68 -0.19
C ALA A 83 7.57 -4.43 -0.14
N GLU A 84 7.44 -3.53 -1.11
CA GLU A 84 8.15 -2.25 -1.15
C GLU A 84 7.73 -1.33 0.00
N GLN A 85 6.42 -1.25 0.29
CA GLN A 85 5.91 -0.51 1.45
C GLN A 85 6.44 -1.08 2.76
N ALA A 86 6.42 -2.40 2.93
CA ALA A 86 6.94 -3.04 4.13
C ALA A 86 8.45 -2.79 4.33
N ALA A 87 9.24 -2.79 3.26
CA ALA A 87 10.65 -2.45 3.30
C ALA A 87 10.88 -0.99 3.70
N ASN A 88 10.09 -0.06 3.17
CA ASN A 88 10.17 1.37 3.51
C ASN A 88 9.79 1.63 4.98
N VAL A 89 8.75 0.98 5.48
CA VAL A 89 8.34 1.04 6.90
C VAL A 89 9.47 0.54 7.80
N SER A 90 10.07 -0.61 7.50
CA SER A 90 11.21 -1.15 8.25
C SER A 90 12.42 -0.20 8.25
N THR A 91 12.70 0.46 7.11
CA THR A 91 13.80 1.42 7.00
C THR A 91 13.55 2.66 7.85
N LEU A 92 12.33 3.23 7.82
CA LEU A 92 11.97 4.39 8.64
C LEU A 92 11.97 4.05 10.12
N GLY A 93 11.44 2.89 10.51
CA GLY A 93 11.49 2.42 11.89
C GLY A 93 12.93 2.32 12.43
N GLN A 94 13.86 1.81 11.63
CA GLN A 94 15.27 1.78 12.02
C GLN A 94 15.88 3.17 12.15
N GLN A 95 15.56 4.11 11.25
CA GLN A 95 16.02 5.49 11.36
C GLN A 95 15.51 6.17 12.63
N ILE A 96 14.26 5.92 13.02
CA ILE A 96 13.66 6.41 14.27
C ILE A 96 14.45 5.88 15.47
N VAL A 97 14.77 4.58 15.49
CA VAL A 97 15.57 3.95 16.53
C VAL A 97 16.98 4.55 16.62
N ASP A 98 17.66 4.67 15.48
CA ASP A 98 19.01 5.20 15.41
C ASP A 98 19.05 6.65 15.91
N TYR A 99 18.05 7.44 15.59
CA TYR A 99 17.91 8.82 16.09
C TYR A 99 17.61 8.84 17.59
N ALA A 100 16.66 8.04 18.06
CA ALA A 100 16.30 7.97 19.47
C ALA A 100 17.49 7.57 20.36
N CYS A 101 18.31 6.63 19.91
CA CYS A 101 19.48 6.13 20.65
C CYS A 101 20.59 7.18 20.83
N GLN A 102 20.62 8.26 20.04
CA GLN A 102 21.59 9.34 20.20
C GLN A 102 21.41 10.12 21.52
N PHE A 103 20.24 10.03 22.13
CA PHE A 103 19.87 10.77 23.34
C PHE A 103 20.03 9.97 24.63
N ILE A 104 20.54 8.74 24.54
CA ILE A 104 20.83 7.91 25.72
C ILE A 104 21.78 8.63 26.67
N GLY A 105 21.43 8.63 27.96
CA GLY A 105 22.16 9.33 28.99
C GLY A 105 21.67 10.75 29.30
N ASN A 106 20.81 11.33 28.47
CA ASN A 106 20.20 12.63 28.74
C ASN A 106 19.14 12.52 29.86
N PRO A 107 18.87 13.63 30.58
CA PRO A 107 18.04 13.62 31.76
C PRO A 107 16.57 13.32 31.49
N TYR A 108 15.90 12.73 32.47
CA TYR A 108 14.47 12.66 32.55
C TYR A 108 13.90 13.93 33.24
N VAL A 109 12.93 14.57 32.65
CA VAL A 109 12.19 15.68 33.26
C VAL A 109 10.69 15.46 33.08
N TRP A 110 9.95 15.38 34.18
CA TRP A 110 8.49 15.23 34.11
C TRP A 110 7.84 16.42 33.39
N GLY A 111 6.98 16.14 32.41
CA GLY A 111 6.38 17.14 31.55
C GLY A 111 7.30 17.71 30.48
N GLY A 112 8.56 17.29 30.44
CA GLY A 112 9.55 17.74 29.47
C GLY A 112 9.39 17.05 28.11
N THR A 113 9.87 17.75 27.05
CA THR A 113 9.89 17.26 25.65
C THR A 113 11.26 17.47 25.01
N SER A 114 12.22 18.04 25.72
CA SER A 114 13.56 18.28 25.17
C SER A 114 14.40 17.02 25.20
N LEU A 115 14.80 16.55 24.02
CA LEU A 115 15.64 15.36 23.89
C LEU A 115 17.01 15.50 24.56
N THR A 116 17.52 16.74 24.74
CA THR A 116 18.82 17.03 25.33
C THR A 116 18.75 17.57 26.76
N ASN A 117 17.73 18.40 27.08
CA ASN A 117 17.61 19.04 28.38
C ASN A 117 16.65 18.35 29.34
N GLY A 118 15.94 17.34 28.86
CA GLY A 118 15.06 16.48 29.64
C GLY A 118 13.67 16.30 29.04
N ALA A 119 13.26 15.06 28.97
CA ALA A 119 11.96 14.63 28.52
C ALA A 119 11.39 13.57 29.49
N ASP A 120 10.06 13.49 29.60
CA ASP A 120 9.41 12.30 30.15
C ASP A 120 9.20 11.23 29.06
N CYS A 121 8.64 10.09 29.39
CA CYS A 121 8.51 8.96 28.48
C CYS A 121 7.74 9.30 27.21
N SER A 122 6.55 9.92 27.33
CA SER A 122 5.73 10.30 26.17
C SER A 122 6.26 11.53 25.45
N GLY A 123 6.89 12.46 26.15
CA GLY A 123 7.56 13.61 25.54
C GLY A 123 8.80 13.23 24.74
N PHE A 124 9.58 12.26 25.22
CA PHE A 124 10.68 11.67 24.47
C PHE A 124 10.20 11.04 23.16
N VAL A 125 9.20 10.15 23.23
CA VAL A 125 8.61 9.51 22.06
C VAL A 125 8.04 10.57 21.10
N GLN A 126 7.26 11.51 21.59
CA GLN A 126 6.69 12.61 20.79
C GLN A 126 7.76 13.35 20.01
N SER A 127 8.83 13.80 20.67
CA SER A 127 9.88 14.61 20.03
C SER A 127 10.77 13.81 19.08
N VAL A 128 10.97 12.53 19.32
CA VAL A 128 11.65 11.65 18.36
C VAL A 128 10.85 11.53 17.07
N TYR A 129 9.55 11.26 17.16
CA TYR A 129 8.68 11.10 15.99
C TYR A 129 8.45 12.43 15.25
N GLU A 130 8.37 13.55 15.98
CA GLU A 130 8.26 14.91 15.40
C GLU A 130 9.44 15.23 14.47
N HIS A 131 10.65 14.76 14.79
CA HIS A 131 11.82 14.91 13.93
C HIS A 131 11.62 14.30 12.53
N PHE A 132 10.81 13.25 12.43
CA PHE A 132 10.44 12.59 11.17
C PHE A 132 9.12 13.10 10.57
N GLY A 133 8.59 14.21 11.10
CA GLY A 133 7.33 14.80 10.63
C GLY A 133 6.07 14.06 11.09
N ILE A 134 6.19 13.16 12.07
CA ILE A 134 5.09 12.37 12.61
C ILE A 134 4.65 13.00 13.94
N ASN A 135 3.42 13.52 13.98
CA ASN A 135 2.87 14.18 15.15
C ASN A 135 2.17 13.16 16.05
N LEU A 136 2.72 12.91 17.22
CA LEU A 136 2.10 12.09 18.26
C LEU A 136 1.47 12.95 19.35
N PRO A 137 0.40 12.47 20.01
CA PRO A 137 -0.17 13.11 21.18
C PRO A 137 0.85 13.24 22.31
N ARG A 138 0.62 14.21 23.23
CA ARG A 138 1.54 14.49 24.33
C ARG A 138 1.55 13.42 25.42
N THR A 139 0.43 12.78 25.67
CA THR A 139 0.30 11.87 26.80
C THR A 139 0.38 10.40 26.38
N THR A 140 0.84 9.54 27.28
CA THR A 140 0.88 8.10 27.08
C THR A 140 -0.51 7.53 26.75
N TRP A 141 -1.54 8.03 27.45
CA TRP A 141 -2.94 7.57 27.26
C TRP A 141 -3.46 7.86 25.85
N ASP A 142 -3.10 9.02 25.28
CA ASP A 142 -3.51 9.36 23.92
C ASP A 142 -2.65 8.63 22.87
N GLN A 143 -1.37 8.38 23.17
CA GLN A 143 -0.48 7.60 22.33
C GLN A 143 -0.91 6.14 22.17
N GLU A 144 -1.66 5.59 23.13
CA GLU A 144 -2.26 4.25 23.06
C GLU A 144 -3.20 4.07 21.85
N TYR A 145 -3.68 5.16 21.28
CA TYR A 145 -4.60 5.15 20.13
C TYR A 145 -3.94 5.58 18.82
N SER A 146 -2.63 5.86 18.83
CA SER A 146 -1.88 6.26 17.63
C SER A 146 -1.64 5.08 16.71
N GLY A 147 -1.67 5.29 15.39
CA GLY A 147 -1.37 4.26 14.39
C GLY A 147 -2.24 3.00 14.51
N THR A 148 -1.66 1.85 14.18
CA THR A 148 -2.33 0.54 14.16
C THR A 148 -1.91 -0.31 15.34
N GLY A 149 -2.86 -0.96 16.04
CA GLY A 149 -2.57 -1.95 17.07
C GLY A 149 -2.07 -3.26 16.46
N ILE A 150 -0.98 -3.78 16.99
CA ILE A 150 -0.38 -5.05 16.57
C ILE A 150 -0.07 -5.92 17.77
N SER A 151 0.20 -7.20 17.55
CA SER A 151 0.67 -8.09 18.61
C SER A 151 2.15 -7.82 18.94
N TYR A 152 2.60 -8.22 20.14
CA TYR A 152 4.00 -8.03 20.52
C TYR A 152 4.96 -8.86 19.66
N GLU A 153 4.52 -10.02 19.21
CA GLU A 153 5.29 -10.92 18.33
C GLU A 153 5.55 -10.30 16.95
N GLU A 154 4.71 -9.36 16.53
CA GLU A 154 4.84 -8.62 15.26
C GLU A 154 5.63 -7.32 15.43
N ALA A 155 6.09 -7.00 16.66
CA ALA A 155 6.79 -5.75 16.92
C ALA A 155 8.08 -5.62 16.11
N MET A 156 8.25 -4.49 15.46
CA MET A 156 9.41 -4.12 14.65
C MET A 156 10.09 -2.86 15.21
N PRO A 157 11.39 -2.67 14.94
CA PRO A 157 12.05 -1.42 15.31
C PRO A 157 11.26 -0.19 14.87
N GLY A 158 11.06 0.75 15.81
CA GLY A 158 10.24 1.94 15.60
C GLY A 158 8.78 1.79 16.06
N ASP A 159 8.31 0.62 16.47
CA ASP A 159 6.99 0.48 17.07
C ASP A 159 6.97 1.01 18.51
N LEU A 160 5.82 1.50 18.98
CA LEU A 160 5.63 1.94 20.36
C LEU A 160 5.21 0.75 21.24
N ILE A 161 5.91 0.55 22.33
CA ILE A 161 5.48 -0.37 23.40
C ILE A 161 4.90 0.47 24.52
N LEU A 162 3.64 0.27 24.83
CA LEU A 162 2.89 1.01 25.83
C LEU A 162 2.54 0.14 27.04
N TYR A 163 2.69 0.75 28.20
CA TYR A 163 2.43 0.16 29.51
C TYR A 163 1.45 1.07 30.28
N GLU A 164 1.05 0.68 31.46
CA GLU A 164 0.26 1.57 32.28
C GLU A 164 1.09 2.81 32.69
N GLY A 165 0.73 3.96 32.12
CA GLY A 165 1.40 5.26 32.36
C GLY A 165 2.83 5.39 31.81
N HIS A 166 3.28 4.47 30.93
CA HIS A 166 4.63 4.52 30.38
C HIS A 166 4.66 4.10 28.90
N VAL A 167 5.69 4.54 28.18
CA VAL A 167 5.90 4.23 26.76
C VAL A 167 7.38 4.21 26.41
N GLY A 168 7.75 3.36 25.45
CA GLY A 168 9.09 3.33 24.83
C GLY A 168 9.02 2.97 23.36
N ILE A 169 10.12 3.20 22.65
CA ILE A 169 10.27 2.84 21.24
C ILE A 169 10.98 1.48 21.18
N TYR A 170 10.36 0.52 20.52
CA TYR A 170 10.96 -0.80 20.32
C TYR A 170 12.19 -0.72 19.40
N ILE A 171 13.29 -1.32 19.82
CA ILE A 171 14.56 -1.30 19.09
C ILE A 171 14.99 -2.67 18.57
N GLY A 172 14.11 -3.68 18.71
CA GLY A 172 14.43 -5.07 18.44
C GLY A 172 15.01 -5.80 19.66
N ASN A 173 15.20 -7.10 19.54
CA ASN A 173 15.81 -7.97 20.57
C ASN A 173 15.17 -7.82 21.97
N ASP A 174 13.85 -7.70 22.01
CA ASP A 174 13.08 -7.51 23.26
C ASP A 174 13.52 -6.29 24.09
N GLN A 175 13.95 -5.21 23.44
CA GLN A 175 14.41 -3.98 24.09
C GLN A 175 13.63 -2.75 23.59
N ILE A 176 13.54 -1.77 24.49
CA ILE A 176 13.03 -0.43 24.17
C ILE A 176 14.02 0.64 24.59
N VAL A 177 14.08 1.74 23.82
CA VAL A 177 14.68 2.99 24.24
C VAL A 177 13.58 3.92 24.76
N ASN A 178 13.77 4.55 25.91
CA ASN A 178 12.77 5.37 26.57
C ASN A 178 13.39 6.33 27.58
N ALA A 179 12.65 7.37 27.99
CA ALA A 179 12.98 8.17 29.16
C ALA A 179 12.43 7.41 30.40
N ILE A 180 13.33 6.76 31.15
CA ILE A 180 13.00 5.79 32.17
C ILE A 180 12.40 6.42 33.43
N ASN A 181 13.19 7.24 34.11
CA ASN A 181 12.82 7.97 35.33
C ASN A 181 13.92 9.02 35.69
N PRO A 182 13.67 9.89 36.68
CA PRO A 182 14.64 10.94 37.04
C PRO A 182 16.04 10.47 37.46
N SER A 183 16.16 9.24 37.95
CA SER A 183 17.47 8.72 38.38
C SER A 183 18.28 8.08 37.25
N LYS A 184 17.62 7.64 36.17
CA LYS A 184 18.26 6.90 35.07
C LYS A 184 18.31 7.69 33.76
N GLY A 185 17.44 8.68 33.60
CA GLY A 185 17.36 9.43 32.35
C GLY A 185 16.82 8.59 31.19
N ILE A 186 17.28 8.91 29.99
CA ILE A 186 16.99 8.19 28.75
C ILE A 186 17.93 6.99 28.64
N GLY A 187 17.38 5.82 28.35
CA GLY A 187 18.19 4.59 28.25
C GLY A 187 17.42 3.42 27.65
N ILE A 188 18.10 2.27 27.59
CA ILE A 188 17.54 1.02 27.08
C ILE A 188 17.18 0.12 28.25
N ILE A 189 16.00 -0.50 28.16
CA ILE A 189 15.54 -1.53 29.12
C ILE A 189 14.85 -2.66 28.36
N PRO A 190 14.68 -3.86 28.96
CA PRO A 190 13.90 -4.92 28.36
C PRO A 190 12.45 -4.46 28.13
N ALA A 191 11.89 -4.76 26.96
CA ALA A 191 10.50 -4.44 26.63
C ALA A 191 9.49 -5.13 27.55
N THR A 192 9.87 -6.29 28.11
CA THR A 192 9.02 -7.07 29.01
C THR A 192 9.24 -6.77 30.50
N CYS A 193 9.96 -5.68 30.83
CA CYS A 193 10.20 -5.28 32.23
C CYS A 193 8.93 -4.82 32.98
N MET A 194 7.87 -4.52 32.25
CA MET A 194 6.51 -4.19 32.73
C MET A 194 5.47 -4.94 31.90
N SER A 195 4.25 -5.08 32.41
CA SER A 195 3.15 -5.64 31.61
C SER A 195 2.81 -4.76 30.43
N ILE A 196 3.01 -5.28 29.22
CA ILE A 196 2.67 -4.59 27.98
C ILE A 196 1.14 -4.45 27.89
N LYS A 197 0.67 -3.23 27.67
CA LYS A 197 -0.74 -2.91 27.51
C LYS A 197 -1.16 -2.98 26.05
N THR A 198 -0.38 -2.39 25.16
CA THR A 198 -0.59 -2.42 23.72
C THR A 198 0.72 -2.12 22.97
N VAL A 199 0.79 -2.57 21.74
CA VAL A 199 1.86 -2.21 20.79
C VAL A 199 1.24 -1.44 19.63
N ARG A 200 1.86 -0.35 19.23
CA ARG A 200 1.32 0.55 18.20
C ARG A 200 2.34 0.78 17.11
N ARG A 201 1.98 0.43 15.88
CA ARG A 201 2.73 0.78 14.68
C ARG A 201 2.23 2.12 14.14
N VAL A 202 3.14 3.09 14.07
CA VAL A 202 2.84 4.45 13.66
C VAL A 202 3.39 4.76 12.25
N VAL A 203 4.39 3.97 11.83
CA VAL A 203 5.08 4.08 10.54
C VAL A 203 4.98 2.82 9.73
#